data_c1816642a40203cad983946bac7cfc88
#
_entry.id   c1816642a40203cad983946bac7cfc88
#
_cell.length_a   1.000
_cell.length_b   1.000
_cell.length_c   1.000
_cell.angle_alpha   90.00
_cell.angle_beta   90.00
_cell.angle_gamma   90.00
#
_symmetry.space_group_name_H-M   'P 1'
#
loop_
_entity.id
_entity.type
_entity.pdbx_description
1 polymer ?
#
loop_
_entity_poly.entity_id
_entity_poly.type
_entity_poly.pdbx_seq_one_letter_code
_entity_poly.pdbx_strand_id
1 'polypeptide(L)'
;MSESAGANAPKPSSSVKLVLLGEAAVGKSSLVLRFVNNDFQENKEPTIGAAFLTQKCTLPSRTIKFEIWDTAGQERFASLAPMYYRNAQAALVVYDVTKPSSLTKAKHWVAELQRQASPGIVIALVGNKLDLTNDGGDASAAQDVESESTAPESDGAAGEEGEEQDATPGDARKVSTREATGYAEEEGLLFFETSAKTGTNVVDVFTAIANAIPESSLKTGRGAAGAGQTALGSRSGEDSRVNLGDRNTATAKEGCAC
;
A
#
# COMPACT_ATOMS: atom_id res chain seq x y z
N MET A 1 -26.79 -41.73 -12.34
CA MET A 1 -26.29 -40.36 -12.61
C MET A 1 -26.36 -39.60 -11.30
N SER A 2 -25.26 -39.52 -10.61
CA SER A 2 -25.13 -38.84 -9.28
C SER A 2 -24.43 -37.53 -9.54
N GLU A 3 -25.20 -36.44 -9.56
CA GLU A 3 -24.65 -35.09 -9.55
C GLU A 3 -24.08 -34.80 -8.14
N SER A 4 -22.78 -34.76 -8.04
CA SER A 4 -22.09 -34.27 -6.87
C SER A 4 -22.19 -32.74 -6.85
N ALA A 5 -23.16 -32.21 -6.13
CA ALA A 5 -23.21 -30.82 -5.74
C ALA A 5 -21.99 -30.54 -4.86
N GLY A 6 -20.91 -30.02 -5.46
CA GLY A 6 -19.75 -29.50 -4.75
C GLY A 6 -20.19 -28.33 -3.86
N ALA A 7 -20.34 -28.58 -2.56
CA ALA A 7 -20.64 -27.56 -1.58
C ALA A 7 -19.60 -26.45 -1.66
N ASN A 8 -20.05 -25.25 -2.02
CA ASN A 8 -19.23 -24.02 -2.04
C ASN A 8 -18.99 -23.60 -0.59
N ALA A 9 -18.00 -24.22 0.06
CA ALA A 9 -17.59 -23.85 1.40
C ALA A 9 -17.11 -22.37 1.39
N PRO A 10 -17.52 -21.54 2.36
CA PRO A 10 -17.11 -20.16 2.41
C PRO A 10 -15.58 -20.10 2.51
N LYS A 11 -14.95 -19.40 1.55
CA LYS A 11 -13.50 -19.21 1.55
C LYS A 11 -13.07 -18.48 2.81
N PRO A 12 -11.94 -18.86 3.44
CA PRO A 12 -11.44 -18.18 4.62
C PRO A 12 -11.20 -16.70 4.29
N SER A 13 -11.72 -15.82 5.14
CA SER A 13 -11.58 -14.37 5.01
C SER A 13 -10.63 -13.83 6.07
N SER A 14 -9.64 -13.04 5.65
CA SER A 14 -8.65 -12.43 6.53
C SER A 14 -8.56 -10.94 6.28
N SER A 15 -8.39 -10.15 7.36
CA SER A 15 -8.16 -8.70 7.25
C SER A 15 -6.67 -8.41 7.15
N VAL A 16 -6.31 -7.49 6.25
CA VAL A 16 -4.95 -7.04 5.97
C VAL A 16 -4.89 -5.52 6.00
N LYS A 17 -4.04 -4.98 6.84
CA LYS A 17 -3.74 -3.55 6.84
C LYS A 17 -2.74 -3.25 5.73
N LEU A 18 -3.15 -2.38 4.80
CA LEU A 18 -2.35 -1.88 3.69
C LEU A 18 -2.18 -0.37 3.84
N VAL A 19 -0.95 0.12 3.77
CA VAL A 19 -0.64 1.55 3.81
C VAL A 19 -0.14 2.04 2.46
N LEU A 20 -0.57 3.23 2.02
CA LEU A 20 -0.04 3.89 0.84
C LEU A 20 0.93 4.99 1.25
N LEU A 21 2.13 4.99 0.67
CA LEU A 21 3.18 5.98 0.90
C LEU A 21 3.71 6.54 -0.43
N GLY A 22 4.30 7.71 -0.41
CA GLY A 22 4.84 8.37 -1.60
C GLY A 22 4.61 9.88 -1.56
N GLU A 23 5.21 10.59 -2.50
CA GLU A 23 5.12 12.06 -2.62
C GLU A 23 3.68 12.55 -2.81
N ALA A 24 3.45 13.85 -2.56
CA ALA A 24 2.18 14.49 -2.92
C ALA A 24 1.93 14.43 -4.43
N ALA A 25 0.66 14.29 -4.82
CA ALA A 25 0.18 14.30 -6.22
C ALA A 25 0.68 13.15 -7.13
N VAL A 26 1.33 12.10 -6.60
CA VAL A 26 1.67 10.89 -7.40
C VAL A 26 0.45 10.01 -7.71
N GLY A 27 -0.70 10.27 -7.07
CA GLY A 27 -1.96 9.56 -7.34
C GLY A 27 -2.30 8.42 -6.40
N LYS A 28 -1.79 8.41 -5.15
CA LYS A 28 -2.13 7.39 -4.12
C LYS A 28 -3.64 7.25 -3.93
N SER A 29 -4.31 8.35 -3.63
CA SER A 29 -5.76 8.39 -3.42
C SER A 29 -6.56 8.04 -4.68
N SER A 30 -6.04 8.36 -5.85
CA SER A 30 -6.65 8.00 -7.14
C SER A 30 -6.57 6.50 -7.40
N LEU A 31 -5.44 5.86 -7.06
CA LEU A 31 -5.28 4.40 -7.15
C LEU A 31 -6.27 3.69 -6.22
N VAL A 32 -6.42 4.17 -4.98
CA VAL A 32 -7.38 3.58 -4.03
C VAL A 32 -8.80 3.76 -4.52
N LEU A 33 -9.16 4.96 -5.00
CA LEU A 33 -10.50 5.24 -5.52
C LEU A 33 -10.82 4.35 -6.73
N ARG A 34 -9.85 4.18 -7.64
CA ARG A 34 -9.98 3.26 -8.79
C ARG A 34 -10.19 1.82 -8.33
N PHE A 35 -9.43 1.35 -7.36
CA PHE A 35 -9.56 -0.02 -6.85
C PHE A 35 -10.87 -0.27 -6.10
N VAL A 36 -11.31 0.69 -5.27
CA VAL A 36 -12.49 0.51 -4.41
C VAL A 36 -13.79 0.76 -5.16
N ASN A 37 -13.86 1.82 -5.96
CA ASN A 37 -15.09 2.32 -6.60
C ASN A 37 -15.08 2.22 -8.13
N ASN A 38 -13.96 1.80 -8.73
CA ASN A 38 -13.72 1.89 -10.17
C ASN A 38 -13.94 3.30 -10.73
N ASP A 39 -13.56 4.33 -9.97
CA ASP A 39 -13.76 5.74 -10.27
C ASP A 39 -12.43 6.49 -10.35
N PHE A 40 -12.42 7.62 -11.07
CA PHE A 40 -11.27 8.52 -11.18
C PHE A 40 -11.75 9.98 -11.19
N GLN A 41 -11.09 10.81 -10.38
CA GLN A 41 -11.38 12.23 -10.28
C GLN A 41 -10.12 13.02 -10.63
N GLU A 42 -10.17 13.81 -11.71
CA GLU A 42 -9.00 14.60 -12.17
C GLU A 42 -8.55 15.63 -11.13
N ASN A 43 -9.50 16.33 -10.52
CA ASN A 43 -9.23 17.42 -9.56
C ASN A 43 -9.48 16.97 -8.11
N LYS A 44 -8.92 15.80 -7.75
CA LYS A 44 -9.04 15.32 -6.37
C LYS A 44 -8.23 16.19 -5.42
N GLU A 45 -8.90 16.67 -4.38
CA GLU A 45 -8.23 17.43 -3.32
C GLU A 45 -7.14 16.61 -2.60
N PRO A 46 -6.04 17.26 -2.17
CA PRO A 46 -4.97 16.58 -1.41
C PRO A 46 -5.51 15.97 -0.11
N THR A 47 -5.09 14.74 0.18
CA THR A 47 -5.42 14.08 1.44
C THR A 47 -4.78 14.83 2.62
N ILE A 48 -5.57 15.10 3.67
CA ILE A 48 -5.10 15.67 4.93
C ILE A 48 -5.01 14.55 5.96
N GLY A 49 -3.81 14.30 6.48
CA GLY A 49 -3.55 13.20 7.40
C GLY A 49 -3.62 11.84 6.71
N ALA A 50 -4.68 11.08 6.92
CA ALA A 50 -4.94 9.82 6.24
C ALA A 50 -6.45 9.56 6.10
N ALA A 51 -6.83 8.88 5.01
CA ALA A 51 -8.17 8.35 4.80
C ALA A 51 -8.17 6.82 5.00
N PHE A 52 -9.24 6.29 5.56
CA PHE A 52 -9.42 4.86 5.78
C PHE A 52 -10.52 4.32 4.87
N LEU A 53 -10.18 3.31 4.07
CA LEU A 53 -11.10 2.63 3.16
C LEU A 53 -10.97 1.13 3.33
N THR A 54 -11.99 0.38 2.90
CA THR A 54 -11.94 -1.08 2.90
C THR A 54 -12.40 -1.64 1.57
N GLN A 55 -11.74 -2.69 1.09
CA GLN A 55 -12.14 -3.41 -0.11
C GLN A 55 -11.81 -4.89 0.02
N LYS A 56 -12.66 -5.75 -0.56
CA LYS A 56 -12.44 -7.19 -0.61
C LYS A 56 -11.74 -7.55 -1.91
N CYS A 57 -10.70 -8.35 -1.81
CA CYS A 57 -10.04 -9.01 -2.92
C CYS A 57 -10.26 -10.52 -2.80
N THR A 58 -10.98 -11.10 -3.75
CA THR A 58 -11.31 -12.52 -3.72
C THR A 58 -10.33 -13.29 -4.61
N LEU A 59 -9.49 -14.11 -3.98
CA LEU A 59 -8.58 -15.02 -4.65
C LEU A 59 -9.21 -16.41 -4.82
N PRO A 60 -8.65 -17.28 -5.65
CA PRO A 60 -9.11 -18.65 -5.79
C PRO A 60 -9.12 -19.44 -4.47
N SER A 61 -8.11 -19.24 -3.62
CA SER A 61 -7.92 -19.95 -2.35
C SER A 61 -8.51 -19.25 -1.13
N ARG A 62 -8.59 -17.92 -1.14
CA ARG A 62 -8.96 -17.11 0.04
C ARG A 62 -9.55 -15.76 -0.34
N THR A 63 -10.18 -15.08 0.61
CA THR A 63 -10.63 -13.70 0.47
C THR A 63 -9.83 -12.81 1.41
N ILE A 64 -9.21 -11.75 0.87
CA ILE A 64 -8.51 -10.74 1.65
C ILE A 64 -9.40 -9.49 1.74
N LYS A 65 -9.67 -9.04 2.97
CA LYS A 65 -10.28 -7.73 3.22
C LYS A 65 -9.16 -6.74 3.47
N PHE A 66 -8.86 -5.91 2.51
CA PHE A 66 -7.91 -4.81 2.71
C PHE A 66 -8.52 -3.72 3.59
N GLU A 67 -7.76 -3.31 4.59
CA GLU A 67 -7.95 -2.13 5.42
C GLU A 67 -6.93 -1.10 4.97
N ILE A 68 -7.34 -0.21 4.07
CA ILE A 68 -6.46 0.66 3.29
C ILE A 68 -6.30 2.00 4.02
N TRP A 69 -5.04 2.35 4.30
CA TRP A 69 -4.65 3.64 4.86
C TRP A 69 -4.03 4.50 3.75
N ASP A 70 -4.85 5.34 3.13
CA ASP A 70 -4.40 6.32 2.13
C ASP A 70 -3.83 7.54 2.83
N THR A 71 -2.51 7.70 2.83
CA THR A 71 -1.82 8.75 3.58
C THR A 71 -1.55 10.00 2.75
N ALA A 72 -1.50 11.14 3.44
CA ALA A 72 -1.04 12.39 2.83
C ALA A 72 0.41 12.25 2.35
N GLY A 73 0.69 12.76 1.15
CA GLY A 73 2.05 12.72 0.57
C GLY A 73 2.87 13.97 0.84
N GLN A 74 2.36 14.93 1.61
CA GLN A 74 3.09 16.15 1.94
C GLN A 74 4.10 15.87 3.06
N GLU A 75 5.32 16.37 2.94
CA GLU A 75 6.43 16.17 3.88
C GLU A 75 6.13 16.63 5.31
N ARG A 76 5.27 17.64 5.47
CA ARG A 76 4.83 18.11 6.81
C ARG A 76 4.09 17.04 7.62
N PHE A 77 3.58 16.00 6.96
CA PHE A 77 2.91 14.88 7.62
C PHE A 77 3.79 13.63 7.72
N ALA A 78 5.04 13.68 7.25
CA ALA A 78 5.94 12.53 7.26
C ALA A 78 6.17 11.97 8.67
N SER A 79 6.20 12.82 9.69
CA SER A 79 6.35 12.41 11.10
C SER A 79 5.20 11.52 11.61
N LEU A 80 4.06 11.50 10.93
CA LEU A 80 2.91 10.66 11.26
C LEU A 80 2.96 9.28 10.58
N ALA A 81 3.82 9.11 9.58
CA ALA A 81 3.90 7.87 8.79
C ALA A 81 4.14 6.62 9.65
N PRO A 82 4.99 6.64 10.70
CA PRO A 82 5.18 5.50 11.60
C PRO A 82 3.89 5.00 12.25
N MET A 83 2.94 5.88 12.55
CA MET A 83 1.64 5.49 13.08
C MET A 83 0.80 4.74 12.04
N TYR A 84 0.94 5.12 10.76
CA TYR A 84 0.16 4.52 9.68
C TYR A 84 0.69 3.16 9.28
N TYR A 85 2.01 2.97 9.10
CA TYR A 85 2.57 1.67 8.71
C TYR A 85 2.77 0.69 9.88
N ARG A 86 2.58 1.13 11.12
CA ARG A 86 2.67 0.24 12.29
C ARG A 86 1.68 -0.92 12.16
N ASN A 87 2.17 -2.15 12.32
CA ASN A 87 1.42 -3.39 12.16
C ASN A 87 0.77 -3.57 10.77
N ALA A 88 1.25 -2.86 9.74
CA ALA A 88 0.83 -3.13 8.37
C ALA A 88 1.44 -4.45 7.89
N GLN A 89 0.65 -5.25 7.17
CA GLN A 89 1.09 -6.46 6.50
C GLN A 89 1.55 -6.17 5.07
N ALA A 90 1.11 -5.04 4.50
CA ALA A 90 1.53 -4.62 3.17
C ALA A 90 1.67 -3.10 3.07
N ALA A 91 2.53 -2.65 2.17
CA ALA A 91 2.69 -1.25 1.81
C ALA A 91 2.73 -1.09 0.29
N LEU A 92 2.08 -0.04 -0.20
CA LEU A 92 2.13 0.42 -1.58
C LEU A 92 2.92 1.72 -1.62
N VAL A 93 4.11 1.69 -2.21
CA VAL A 93 4.96 2.86 -2.37
C VAL A 93 4.81 3.38 -3.80
N VAL A 94 4.22 4.57 -3.93
CA VAL A 94 3.79 5.12 -5.23
C VAL A 94 4.70 6.27 -5.65
N TYR A 95 5.14 6.22 -6.90
CA TYR A 95 5.82 7.33 -7.58
C TYR A 95 5.08 7.69 -8.89
N ASP A 96 5.43 8.81 -9.48
CA ASP A 96 4.91 9.32 -10.75
C ASP A 96 5.94 9.06 -11.84
N VAL A 97 5.61 8.33 -12.89
CA VAL A 97 6.53 7.98 -14.00
C VAL A 97 7.03 9.20 -14.78
N THR A 98 6.34 10.34 -14.64
CA THR A 98 6.72 11.60 -15.26
C THR A 98 7.63 12.48 -14.38
N LYS A 99 7.93 12.04 -13.13
CA LYS A 99 8.61 12.87 -12.13
C LYS A 99 9.73 12.10 -11.41
N PRO A 100 11.01 12.25 -11.81
CA PRO A 100 12.14 11.52 -11.22
C PRO A 100 12.29 11.72 -9.71
N SER A 101 12.06 12.95 -9.21
CA SER A 101 12.13 13.23 -7.77
C SER A 101 11.18 12.38 -6.94
N SER A 102 10.05 11.95 -7.52
CA SER A 102 9.08 11.11 -6.82
C SER A 102 9.59 9.67 -6.65
N LEU A 103 10.38 9.14 -7.59
CA LEU A 103 11.06 7.84 -7.44
C LEU A 103 12.12 7.91 -6.33
N THR A 104 12.91 9.00 -6.27
CA THR A 104 13.88 9.19 -5.19
C THR A 104 13.20 9.17 -3.81
N LYS A 105 12.06 9.86 -3.67
CA LYS A 105 11.26 9.83 -2.43
C LYS A 105 10.66 8.44 -2.17
N ALA A 106 10.24 7.72 -3.21
CA ALA A 106 9.77 6.35 -3.07
C ALA A 106 10.87 5.42 -2.53
N LYS A 107 12.09 5.53 -3.05
CA LYS A 107 13.26 4.78 -2.54
C LYS A 107 13.50 5.06 -1.04
N HIS A 108 13.34 6.31 -0.59
CA HIS A 108 13.40 6.64 0.84
C HIS A 108 12.32 5.94 1.66
N TRP A 109 11.07 5.90 1.17
CA TRP A 109 9.99 5.21 1.86
C TRP A 109 10.21 3.70 1.94
N VAL A 110 10.74 3.08 0.88
CA VAL A 110 11.12 1.66 0.90
C VAL A 110 12.15 1.40 2.00
N ALA A 111 13.24 2.18 2.03
CA ALA A 111 14.29 2.03 3.03
C ALA A 111 13.77 2.25 4.47
N GLU A 112 12.83 3.17 4.67
CA GLU A 112 12.20 3.39 5.96
C GLU A 112 11.33 2.20 6.38
N LEU A 113 10.50 1.68 5.47
CA LEU A 113 9.66 0.51 5.74
C LEU A 113 10.49 -0.72 6.07
N GLN A 114 11.56 -1.00 5.33
CA GLN A 114 12.44 -2.14 5.59
C GLN A 114 13.12 -2.06 6.96
N ARG A 115 13.43 -0.84 7.41
CA ARG A 115 14.09 -0.61 8.70
C ARG A 115 13.13 -0.59 9.88
N GLN A 116 11.91 -0.07 9.72
CA GLN A 116 11.03 0.30 10.83
C GLN A 116 9.66 -0.40 10.84
N ALA A 117 9.22 -0.95 9.70
CA ALA A 117 7.94 -1.64 9.64
C ALA A 117 8.00 -3.05 10.26
N SER A 118 6.86 -3.71 10.32
CA SER A 118 6.80 -5.10 10.83
C SER A 118 7.63 -6.03 9.95
N PRO A 119 8.38 -6.98 10.55
CA PRO A 119 9.12 -7.99 9.78
C PRO A 119 8.20 -8.75 8.82
N GLY A 120 8.63 -8.93 7.58
CA GLY A 120 7.86 -9.64 6.56
C GLY A 120 6.73 -8.83 5.93
N ILE A 121 6.75 -7.49 6.07
CA ILE A 121 5.86 -6.62 5.32
C ILE A 121 6.06 -6.82 3.81
N VAL A 122 4.97 -6.99 3.07
CA VAL A 122 5.00 -7.04 1.61
C VAL A 122 5.00 -5.62 1.07
N ILE A 123 6.02 -5.26 0.31
CA ILE A 123 6.15 -3.93 -0.29
C ILE A 123 5.98 -4.03 -1.80
N ALA A 124 5.10 -3.20 -2.36
CA ALA A 124 4.96 -3.01 -3.80
C ALA A 124 5.40 -1.60 -4.18
N LEU A 125 6.34 -1.50 -5.13
CA LEU A 125 6.74 -0.25 -5.77
C LEU A 125 5.86 -0.04 -7.00
N VAL A 126 5.18 1.10 -7.09
CA VAL A 126 4.18 1.36 -8.14
C VAL A 126 4.47 2.68 -8.84
N GLY A 127 4.81 2.60 -10.13
CA GLY A 127 4.87 3.76 -11.02
C GLY A 127 3.47 4.09 -11.54
N ASN A 128 2.93 5.23 -11.17
CA ASN A 128 1.59 5.64 -11.59
C ASN A 128 1.65 6.71 -12.69
N LYS A 129 0.53 6.91 -13.38
CA LYS A 129 0.31 7.82 -14.52
C LYS A 129 0.91 7.30 -15.82
N LEU A 130 0.86 5.98 -16.02
CA LEU A 130 1.28 5.32 -17.26
C LEU A 130 0.53 5.87 -18.49
N ASP A 131 -0.68 6.36 -18.32
CA ASP A 131 -1.50 7.02 -19.35
C ASP A 131 -0.86 8.28 -19.96
N LEU A 132 0.15 8.85 -19.32
CA LEU A 132 0.90 10.01 -19.82
C LEU A 132 2.14 9.62 -20.63
N THR A 133 2.37 8.34 -20.82
CA THR A 133 3.50 7.76 -21.56
C THR A 133 3.02 7.08 -22.83
N ASN A 134 3.89 6.93 -23.80
CA ASN A 134 3.55 6.22 -25.05
C ASN A 134 3.26 4.72 -24.83
N ASP A 135 3.74 4.15 -23.73
CA ASP A 135 3.48 2.76 -23.35
C ASP A 135 2.06 2.54 -22.80
N GLY A 136 1.34 3.62 -22.49
CA GLY A 136 -0.04 3.56 -21.95
C GLY A 136 -1.14 3.46 -23.00
N GLY A 137 -0.79 3.50 -24.27
CA GLY A 137 -1.70 3.38 -25.39
C GLY A 137 -1.62 1.99 -26.03
N ASP A 138 -2.67 1.20 -25.81
CA ASP A 138 -2.95 -0.08 -26.51
C ASP A 138 -2.29 -1.36 -25.97
N ALA A 139 -2.96 -1.98 -25.01
CA ALA A 139 -2.79 -3.41 -24.73
C ALA A 139 -3.61 -4.27 -25.73
N SER A 140 -3.56 -3.95 -27.02
CA SER A 140 -4.24 -4.72 -28.08
C SER A 140 -3.55 -4.56 -29.42
N ALA A 141 -2.32 -5.09 -29.55
CA ALA A 141 -1.81 -5.63 -30.82
C ALA A 141 -0.38 -6.15 -30.61
N ALA A 142 -0.27 -7.42 -30.19
CA ALA A 142 0.92 -8.19 -30.47
C ALA A 142 0.83 -8.61 -31.96
N GLN A 143 1.62 -8.00 -32.83
CA GLN A 143 1.98 -8.61 -34.11
C GLN A 143 3.43 -8.27 -34.42
N ASP A 144 4.18 -9.36 -34.60
CA ASP A 144 5.54 -9.45 -35.09
C ASP A 144 5.77 -8.62 -36.34
N VAL A 145 6.85 -7.83 -36.36
CA VAL A 145 7.56 -7.50 -37.59
C VAL A 145 9.05 -7.52 -37.30
N GLU A 146 9.69 -8.61 -37.68
CA GLU A 146 11.11 -8.65 -37.97
C GLU A 146 11.40 -7.69 -39.12
N SER A 147 12.42 -6.88 -39.00
CA SER A 147 13.13 -6.34 -40.16
C SER A 147 14.57 -6.02 -39.84
N GLU A 148 15.33 -6.67 -40.59
CA GLU A 148 16.74 -6.88 -40.83
C GLU A 148 17.54 -5.59 -41.04
N SER A 149 18.77 -5.67 -40.56
CA SER A 149 19.93 -4.80 -40.63
C SER A 149 20.17 -4.03 -41.92
N THR A 150 20.80 -2.88 -41.78
CA THR A 150 22.10 -2.57 -42.50
C THR A 150 22.78 -1.37 -41.84
N ALA A 151 24.02 -1.55 -41.41
CA ALA A 151 24.94 -0.48 -41.04
C ALA A 151 25.49 0.21 -42.28
N PRO A 152 26.02 1.46 -42.15
CA PRO A 152 27.46 1.56 -42.30
C PRO A 152 28.17 2.42 -41.25
N GLU A 153 29.44 2.07 -41.05
CA GLU A 153 30.43 2.72 -40.19
C GLU A 153 30.79 4.12 -40.64
N SER A 154 31.07 5.02 -39.70
CA SER A 154 32.14 6.01 -39.81
C SER A 154 32.53 6.57 -38.44
N ASP A 155 33.86 6.62 -38.24
CA ASP A 155 34.69 7.11 -37.16
C ASP A 155 34.34 8.50 -36.57
N GLY A 156 34.64 8.65 -35.27
CA GLY A 156 35.24 9.87 -34.77
C GLY A 156 34.75 10.46 -33.45
N ALA A 157 35.61 10.34 -32.43
CA ALA A 157 35.88 11.30 -31.36
C ALA A 157 34.94 11.45 -30.15
N ALA A 158 35.59 11.26 -28.99
CA ALA A 158 35.20 11.45 -27.59
C ALA A 158 34.42 12.74 -27.26
N GLY A 159 33.41 12.60 -26.38
CA GLY A 159 32.73 13.66 -25.68
C GLY A 159 31.82 13.01 -24.64
N GLU A 160 32.19 13.11 -23.36
CA GLU A 160 31.31 12.80 -22.23
C GLU A 160 30.15 13.81 -22.24
N GLU A 161 28.97 13.36 -22.63
CA GLU A 161 27.73 14.13 -22.38
C GLU A 161 26.64 13.10 -22.02
N GLY A 162 25.92 13.44 -20.95
CA GLY A 162 24.86 12.63 -20.39
C GLY A 162 23.82 12.23 -21.44
N GLU A 163 23.42 10.98 -21.42
CA GLU A 163 22.35 10.43 -22.25
C GLU A 163 21.03 11.20 -21.97
N GLU A 164 20.79 12.25 -22.72
CA GLU A 164 19.45 12.77 -22.96
C GLU A 164 18.74 11.73 -23.85
N GLN A 165 17.94 10.87 -23.24
CA GLN A 165 17.07 9.96 -23.97
C GLN A 165 16.09 10.80 -24.79
N ASP A 166 16.20 10.64 -26.11
CA ASP A 166 15.36 11.21 -27.15
C ASP A 166 13.87 10.92 -26.83
N ALA A 167 13.19 11.91 -26.22
CA ALA A 167 11.78 11.83 -25.91
C ALA A 167 11.01 12.02 -27.21
N THR A 168 10.42 10.96 -27.73
CA THR A 168 9.45 11.05 -28.83
C THR A 168 8.35 12.08 -28.50
N PRO A 169 7.93 12.93 -29.47
CA PRO A 169 6.89 13.93 -29.22
C PRO A 169 5.61 13.27 -28.71
N GLY A 170 5.25 13.51 -27.43
CA GLY A 170 4.06 12.97 -26.78
C GLY A 170 4.35 12.05 -25.59
N ASP A 171 5.59 11.62 -25.37
CA ASP A 171 5.97 10.83 -24.20
C ASP A 171 6.40 11.74 -23.04
N ALA A 172 5.61 11.75 -21.97
CA ALA A 172 5.93 12.48 -20.75
C ALA A 172 6.76 11.66 -19.75
N ARG A 173 7.18 10.42 -20.09
CA ARG A 173 7.99 9.57 -19.26
C ARG A 173 9.35 10.21 -18.94
N LYS A 174 9.68 10.27 -17.66
CA LYS A 174 10.99 10.76 -17.17
C LYS A 174 11.64 9.77 -16.19
N VAL A 175 10.96 8.70 -15.86
CA VAL A 175 11.48 7.60 -15.05
C VAL A 175 11.53 6.36 -15.94
N SER A 176 12.72 5.83 -16.16
CA SER A 176 12.90 4.60 -16.93
C SER A 176 12.30 3.39 -16.20
N THR A 177 11.49 2.60 -16.90
CA THR A 177 10.98 1.32 -16.39
C THR A 177 12.12 0.42 -15.94
N ARG A 178 13.23 0.39 -16.69
CA ARG A 178 14.41 -0.40 -16.38
C ARG A 178 15.04 0.00 -15.05
N GLU A 179 15.17 1.30 -14.76
CA GLU A 179 15.70 1.77 -13.48
C GLU A 179 14.82 1.34 -12.31
N ALA A 180 13.50 1.53 -12.45
CA ALA A 180 12.56 1.22 -11.39
C ALA A 180 12.44 -0.30 -11.16
N THR A 181 12.45 -1.11 -12.23
CA THR A 181 12.44 -2.58 -12.15
C THR A 181 13.73 -3.10 -11.49
N GLY A 182 14.90 -2.63 -11.93
CA GLY A 182 16.19 -3.04 -11.35
C GLY A 182 16.24 -2.73 -9.85
N TYR A 183 15.80 -1.56 -9.43
CA TYR A 183 15.71 -1.22 -8.01
C TYR A 183 14.74 -2.14 -7.25
N ALA A 184 13.57 -2.44 -7.84
CA ALA A 184 12.60 -3.32 -7.20
C ALA A 184 13.12 -4.76 -7.04
N GLU A 185 13.86 -5.26 -8.02
CA GLU A 185 14.51 -6.58 -7.96
C GLU A 185 15.60 -6.62 -6.90
N GLU A 186 16.47 -5.60 -6.81
CA GLU A 186 17.52 -5.49 -5.80
C GLU A 186 16.95 -5.49 -4.38
N GLU A 187 15.83 -4.81 -4.16
CA GLU A 187 15.20 -4.67 -2.84
C GLU A 187 14.14 -5.77 -2.56
N GLY A 188 13.90 -6.69 -3.49
CA GLY A 188 12.93 -7.77 -3.35
C GLY A 188 11.48 -7.29 -3.26
N LEU A 189 11.12 -6.27 -4.03
CA LEU A 189 9.79 -5.65 -4.06
C LEU A 189 8.93 -6.22 -5.17
N LEU A 190 7.61 -6.17 -5.01
CA LEU A 190 6.70 -6.27 -6.13
C LEU A 190 6.79 -4.98 -6.96
N PHE A 191 6.78 -5.10 -8.29
CA PHE A 191 6.86 -3.95 -9.18
C PHE A 191 5.70 -3.91 -10.17
N PHE A 192 5.10 -2.74 -10.32
CA PHE A 192 4.04 -2.49 -11.30
C PHE A 192 4.10 -1.06 -11.81
N GLU A 193 3.77 -0.87 -13.08
CA GLU A 193 3.39 0.43 -13.62
C GLU A 193 1.88 0.44 -13.85
N THR A 194 1.23 1.52 -13.47
CA THR A 194 -0.23 1.64 -13.40
C THR A 194 -0.73 2.95 -13.95
N SER A 195 -1.98 2.97 -14.35
CA SER A 195 -2.73 4.21 -14.52
C SER A 195 -4.00 4.20 -13.68
N ALA A 196 -4.07 5.05 -12.69
CA ALA A 196 -5.32 5.27 -11.95
C ALA A 196 -6.42 5.85 -12.86
N LYS A 197 -6.05 6.60 -13.91
CA LYS A 197 -6.97 7.22 -14.86
C LYS A 197 -7.66 6.17 -15.73
N THR A 198 -6.91 5.29 -16.37
CA THR A 198 -7.44 4.25 -17.25
C THR A 198 -7.84 2.98 -16.49
N GLY A 199 -7.28 2.75 -15.30
CA GLY A 199 -7.46 1.50 -14.54
C GLY A 199 -6.41 0.43 -14.83
N THR A 200 -5.48 0.70 -15.74
CA THR A 200 -4.43 -0.25 -16.15
C THR A 200 -3.64 -0.75 -14.95
N ASN A 201 -3.55 -2.07 -14.80
CA ASN A 201 -2.81 -2.80 -13.75
C ASN A 201 -3.22 -2.49 -12.30
N VAL A 202 -4.26 -1.69 -12.05
CA VAL A 202 -4.64 -1.32 -10.67
C VAL A 202 -5.10 -2.53 -9.87
N VAL A 203 -6.00 -3.35 -10.43
CA VAL A 203 -6.48 -4.58 -9.77
C VAL A 203 -5.35 -5.59 -9.60
N ASP A 204 -4.44 -5.67 -10.56
CA ASP A 204 -3.32 -6.63 -10.56
C ASP A 204 -2.36 -6.37 -9.41
N VAL A 205 -2.05 -5.10 -9.11
CA VAL A 205 -1.24 -4.71 -7.95
C VAL A 205 -1.83 -5.25 -6.64
N PHE A 206 -3.11 -5.00 -6.39
CA PHE A 206 -3.75 -5.45 -5.15
C PHE A 206 -3.88 -6.96 -5.09
N THR A 207 -4.11 -7.61 -6.24
CA THR A 207 -4.15 -9.07 -6.36
C THR A 207 -2.78 -9.69 -6.09
N ALA A 208 -1.71 -9.12 -6.63
CA ALA A 208 -0.34 -9.58 -6.38
C ALA A 208 0.04 -9.42 -4.90
N ILE A 209 -0.28 -8.29 -4.28
CA ILE A 209 -0.08 -8.09 -2.84
C ILE A 209 -0.87 -9.14 -2.04
N ALA A 210 -2.14 -9.37 -2.38
CA ALA A 210 -2.98 -10.36 -1.70
C ALA A 210 -2.40 -11.78 -1.79
N ASN A 211 -1.77 -12.14 -2.91
CA ASN A 211 -1.10 -13.42 -3.11
C ASN A 211 0.22 -13.51 -2.33
N ALA A 212 1.00 -12.43 -2.29
CA ALA A 212 2.32 -12.39 -1.66
C ALA A 212 2.27 -12.43 -0.12
N ILE A 213 1.14 -12.03 0.50
CA ILE A 213 1.02 -12.03 1.96
C ILE A 213 1.02 -13.46 2.50
N PRO A 214 2.00 -13.82 3.39
CA PRO A 214 2.06 -15.16 3.98
C PRO A 214 0.84 -15.44 4.85
N GLU A 215 0.34 -16.67 4.84
CA GLU A 215 -0.79 -17.07 5.68
C GLU A 215 -0.53 -16.90 7.18
N SER A 216 0.73 -17.03 7.58
CA SER A 216 1.18 -16.81 8.96
C SER A 216 0.97 -15.36 9.44
N SER A 217 0.98 -14.41 8.51
CA SER A 217 0.74 -12.97 8.81
C SER A 217 -0.75 -12.61 8.83
N LEU A 218 -1.62 -13.53 8.40
CA LEU A 218 -3.05 -13.30 8.34
C LEU A 218 -3.68 -13.55 9.71
N LYS A 219 -4.29 -12.54 10.31
CA LYS A 219 -5.17 -12.73 11.44
C LYS A 219 -6.43 -13.45 10.94
N THR A 220 -6.46 -14.76 11.10
CA THR A 220 -7.72 -15.49 10.96
C THR A 220 -8.68 -14.94 12.01
N GLY A 221 -9.80 -14.39 11.56
CA GLY A 221 -10.90 -14.04 12.43
C GLY A 221 -11.43 -15.31 13.09
N ARG A 222 -10.79 -15.71 14.16
CA ARG A 222 -11.35 -16.75 15.06
C ARG A 222 -12.59 -16.13 15.66
N GLY A 223 -13.75 -16.55 15.15
CA GLY A 223 -15.00 -16.37 15.80
C GLY A 223 -14.88 -16.86 17.24
N ALA A 224 -15.35 -16.05 18.15
CA ALA A 224 -15.49 -16.38 19.55
C ALA A 224 -16.38 -17.64 19.68
N ALA A 225 -15.76 -18.80 19.79
CA ALA A 225 -16.39 -20.04 20.25
C ALA A 225 -15.30 -20.88 20.92
N GLY A 226 -15.17 -20.68 22.21
CA GLY A 226 -14.23 -21.40 23.04
C GLY A 226 -14.38 -20.93 24.49
N ALA A 227 -15.59 -21.12 25.05
CA ALA A 227 -15.79 -21.10 26.49
C ALA A 227 -14.95 -22.22 27.11
N GLY A 228 -13.72 -21.89 27.47
CA GLY A 228 -12.92 -22.72 28.35
C GLY A 228 -13.51 -22.64 29.77
N GLN A 229 -14.24 -23.65 30.17
CA GLN A 229 -14.57 -23.92 31.58
C GLN A 229 -13.26 -24.10 32.33
N THR A 230 -12.81 -23.07 33.03
CA THR A 230 -11.87 -23.25 34.14
C THR A 230 -12.67 -23.59 35.36
N ALA A 231 -12.49 -24.83 35.84
CA ALA A 231 -13.00 -25.32 37.09
C ALA A 231 -12.54 -24.39 38.23
N LEU A 232 -13.50 -23.76 38.89
CA LEU A 232 -13.28 -23.04 40.15
C LEU A 232 -13.16 -24.07 41.28
N GLY A 233 -11.93 -24.24 41.75
CA GLY A 233 -11.68 -24.81 43.08
C GLY A 233 -12.09 -23.81 44.13
N SER A 234 -13.04 -24.20 44.97
CA SER A 234 -13.48 -23.49 46.15
C SER A 234 -12.34 -23.22 47.12
N ARG A 235 -12.13 -21.93 47.46
CA ARG A 235 -11.56 -21.55 48.74
C ARG A 235 -12.29 -20.33 49.28
N SER A 236 -12.95 -20.56 50.40
CA SER A 236 -13.55 -19.60 51.32
C SER A 236 -12.50 -18.69 51.93
N GLY A 237 -12.79 -17.42 52.08
CA GLY A 237 -11.97 -16.49 52.86
C GLY A 237 -12.30 -15.03 52.57
N GLU A 238 -13.15 -14.47 53.41
CA GLU A 238 -13.26 -13.10 53.93
C GLU A 238 -13.27 -11.86 53.01
N ASP A 239 -14.35 -11.17 53.19
CA ASP A 239 -14.69 -9.76 52.94
C ASP A 239 -13.53 -8.74 52.95
N SER A 240 -13.48 -7.91 51.91
CA SER A 240 -13.06 -6.51 51.98
C SER A 240 -13.77 -5.73 50.89
N ARG A 241 -15.00 -5.34 51.17
CA ARG A 241 -15.72 -4.33 50.40
C ARG A 241 -15.08 -2.97 50.68
N VAL A 242 -14.41 -2.35 49.71
CA VAL A 242 -14.06 -0.95 49.73
C VAL A 242 -15.26 -0.15 49.24
N ASN A 243 -15.90 0.55 50.18
CA ASN A 243 -17.04 1.42 49.94
C ASN A 243 -16.51 2.82 49.59
N LEU A 244 -16.68 3.28 48.33
CA LEU A 244 -16.43 4.65 47.88
C LEU A 244 -17.74 5.45 47.99
N GLY A 245 -18.04 5.88 49.19
CA GLY A 245 -19.11 6.80 49.47
C GLY A 245 -18.65 7.95 50.36
N ASP A 246 -18.95 9.16 49.93
CA ASP A 246 -18.99 10.41 50.69
C ASP A 246 -17.73 11.04 51.22
N ARG A 247 -17.33 12.11 50.57
CA ARG A 247 -16.80 13.32 51.19
C ARG A 247 -17.45 14.57 50.65
N ASN A 248 -18.53 14.91 51.28
CA ASN A 248 -19.02 16.29 51.29
C ASN A 248 -18.79 16.86 52.71
N THR A 249 -18.53 18.14 52.77
CA THR A 249 -18.52 19.13 53.85
C THR A 249 -17.15 19.63 54.30
N ALA A 250 -16.85 20.78 53.80
CA ALA A 250 -16.69 22.07 54.46
C ALA A 250 -15.76 22.16 55.69
N THR A 251 -14.74 22.99 55.62
CA THR A 251 -14.71 24.26 56.41
C THR A 251 -13.49 25.11 55.99
N ALA A 252 -13.76 26.38 55.80
CA ALA A 252 -12.82 27.44 55.63
C ALA A 252 -12.06 27.71 56.94
N LYS A 253 -10.78 28.12 56.84
CA LYS A 253 -10.19 29.16 57.69
C LYS A 253 -8.90 29.73 57.07
N GLU A 254 -8.97 31.04 57.03
CA GLU A 254 -7.99 32.05 56.79
C GLU A 254 -6.60 31.85 57.41
N GLY A 255 -5.62 32.55 56.81
CA GLY A 255 -4.34 32.83 57.43
C GLY A 255 -3.33 33.37 56.41
N CYS A 256 -3.34 34.68 56.20
CA CYS A 256 -2.22 35.44 55.63
C CYS A 256 -0.96 35.28 56.45
N ALA A 257 0.22 35.31 55.85
CA ALA A 257 1.27 36.29 56.12
C ALA A 257 2.61 35.87 55.53
N CYS A 258 3.25 36.83 54.95
CA CYS A 258 4.63 37.03 54.47
C CYS A 258 5.04 36.28 53.21
#